data_28cb5ba5ffc1de5db43745174db472e5
#
_entry.id   28cb5ba5ffc1de5db43745174db472e5
#
_cell.length_a   1.000
_cell.length_b   1.000
_cell.length_c   1.000
_cell.angle_alpha   90.00
_cell.angle_beta   90.00
_cell.angle_gamma   90.00
#
_symmetry.space_group_name_H-M   'P 1'
#
loop_
_entity.id
_entity.type
_entity.pdbx_description
1 polymer ?
#
loop_
_entity_poly.entity_id
_entity_poly.type
_entity_poly.pdbx_seq_one_letter_code
_entity_poly.pdbx_strand_id
1 'polypeptide(L)'
;TTGCSNSITFGSITFDSSQYKIGNTPTLTVTDPSLINAVSDETLSINLKSDADPLGITLNLTETGDTGVFSGSFTIIQNASTFGSLKTAPGNIITATLGSDSGSASIFPASLSLDFAGYDLGSIAHITVTDPNANTNSLTVQSVQVKVTSDADPTGIQLTLFETGVDTGIFTGKSALGNSDTDLIFML
;
A
#
# COMPACT_ATOMS: atom_id res chain seq x y z
N THR A 1 -45.13 18.76 23.17
CA THR A 1 -43.91 17.93 23.31
C THR A 1 -43.01 18.23 22.15
N THR A 2 -42.07 19.18 22.37
CA THR A 2 -40.96 19.47 21.47
C THR A 2 -39.93 18.34 21.60
N GLY A 3 -39.89 17.43 20.63
CA GLY A 3 -38.84 16.45 20.53
C GLY A 3 -37.53 17.18 20.23
N CYS A 4 -36.59 17.17 21.16
CA CYS A 4 -35.22 17.47 20.88
C CYS A 4 -34.71 16.37 19.92
N SER A 5 -34.62 16.72 18.64
CA SER A 5 -33.81 15.95 17.71
C SER A 5 -32.37 16.18 18.12
N ASN A 6 -31.83 15.25 18.89
CA ASN A 6 -30.38 15.21 19.15
C ASN A 6 -29.75 14.82 17.81
N SER A 7 -29.37 15.79 17.00
CA SER A 7 -28.51 15.58 15.84
C SER A 7 -27.16 15.12 16.41
N ILE A 8 -26.92 13.81 16.42
CA ILE A 8 -25.59 13.28 16.67
C ILE A 8 -24.77 13.75 15.48
N THR A 9 -23.94 14.75 15.69
CA THR A 9 -22.95 15.20 14.70
C THR A 9 -21.87 14.11 14.71
N PHE A 10 -21.92 13.24 13.69
CA PHE A 10 -20.89 12.20 13.54
C PHE A 10 -19.55 12.88 13.24
N GLY A 11 -18.50 12.36 13.85
CA GLY A 11 -17.13 12.75 13.58
C GLY A 11 -16.72 12.38 12.17
N SER A 12 -15.64 12.97 11.67
CA SER A 12 -15.00 12.55 10.43
C SER A 12 -13.65 11.90 10.72
N ILE A 13 -13.34 10.83 9.99
CA ILE A 13 -12.05 10.16 10.03
C ILE A 13 -11.41 10.32 8.65
N THR A 14 -10.26 10.98 8.60
CA THR A 14 -9.58 11.31 7.35
C THR A 14 -8.10 10.93 7.40
N PHE A 15 -7.59 10.42 6.29
CA PHE A 15 -6.17 10.25 6.04
C PHE A 15 -5.66 11.48 5.27
N ASP A 16 -4.39 11.84 5.45
CA ASP A 16 -3.73 12.94 4.74
C ASP A 16 -3.52 12.67 3.24
N SER A 17 -3.68 11.41 2.80
CA SER A 17 -3.75 11.02 1.39
C SER A 17 -4.74 9.88 1.19
N SER A 18 -5.23 9.70 -0.05
CA SER A 18 -6.08 8.56 -0.43
C SER A 18 -5.27 7.30 -0.81
N GLN A 19 -3.95 7.45 -1.10
CA GLN A 19 -3.06 6.35 -1.45
C GLN A 19 -1.67 6.53 -0.86
N TYR A 20 -1.04 5.41 -0.51
CA TYR A 20 0.29 5.36 0.10
C TYR A 20 1.17 4.27 -0.51
N LYS A 21 2.47 4.47 -0.42
CA LYS A 21 3.48 3.41 -0.62
C LYS A 21 3.76 2.70 0.70
N ILE A 22 4.22 1.46 0.62
CA ILE A 22 4.82 0.77 1.75
C ILE A 22 6.05 1.56 2.21
N GLY A 23 6.21 1.72 3.53
CA GLY A 23 7.23 2.60 4.13
C GLY A 23 6.78 4.02 4.38
N ASN A 24 5.62 4.47 3.86
CA ASN A 24 5.08 5.79 4.20
C ASN A 24 4.60 5.83 5.65
N THR A 25 4.49 7.06 6.15
CA THR A 25 3.97 7.35 7.50
C THR A 25 2.75 8.26 7.38
N PRO A 26 1.56 7.68 7.13
CA PRO A 26 0.30 8.42 7.06
C PRO A 26 -0.01 9.15 8.36
N THR A 27 -0.67 10.30 8.23
CA THR A 27 -1.33 10.98 9.33
C THR A 27 -2.83 10.76 9.26
N LEU A 28 -3.40 10.31 10.38
CA LEU A 28 -4.83 10.14 10.57
C LEU A 28 -5.36 11.28 11.42
N THR A 29 -6.47 11.88 10.98
CA THR A 29 -7.18 12.93 11.70
C THR A 29 -8.61 12.50 11.96
N VAL A 30 -9.04 12.64 13.22
CA VAL A 30 -10.44 12.49 13.64
C VAL A 30 -10.93 13.86 14.08
N THR A 31 -12.07 14.28 13.55
CA THR A 31 -12.74 15.53 13.98
C THR A 31 -14.08 15.14 14.57
N ASP A 32 -14.27 15.34 15.85
CA ASP A 32 -15.53 15.08 16.55
C ASP A 32 -15.87 16.23 17.48
N PRO A 33 -16.78 17.15 17.08
CA PRO A 33 -17.19 18.28 17.89
C PRO A 33 -17.85 17.90 19.21
N SER A 34 -18.31 16.66 19.36
CA SER A 34 -18.92 16.19 20.62
C SER A 34 -17.89 15.93 21.73
N LEU A 35 -16.62 15.84 21.36
CA LEU A 35 -15.49 15.63 22.29
C LEU A 35 -14.85 16.94 22.77
N ILE A 36 -15.34 18.10 22.33
CA ILE A 36 -14.89 19.41 22.87
C ILE A 36 -15.39 19.56 24.31
N ASN A 37 -14.48 19.67 25.28
CA ASN A 37 -14.86 19.63 26.70
C ASN A 37 -14.00 20.52 27.63
N ALA A 38 -13.25 21.47 27.11
CA ALA A 38 -12.36 22.36 27.81
C ALA A 38 -11.13 21.71 28.54
N VAL A 39 -10.81 20.48 28.15
CA VAL A 39 -9.56 19.78 28.54
C VAL A 39 -8.68 19.65 27.31
N SER A 40 -7.46 20.21 27.35
CA SER A 40 -6.50 20.09 26.25
C SER A 40 -5.68 18.81 26.37
N ASP A 41 -5.11 18.39 25.23
CA ASP A 41 -4.18 17.26 25.12
C ASP A 41 -4.77 15.88 25.47
N GLU A 42 -6.05 15.68 25.20
CA GLU A 42 -6.70 14.39 25.37
C GLU A 42 -6.20 13.36 24.34
N THR A 43 -6.36 12.11 24.70
CA THR A 43 -5.97 10.97 23.83
C THR A 43 -7.20 10.19 23.40
N LEU A 44 -7.35 9.98 22.10
CA LEU A 44 -8.39 9.17 21.50
C LEU A 44 -7.76 7.89 20.91
N SER A 45 -8.26 6.72 21.30
CA SER A 45 -7.80 5.44 20.73
C SER A 45 -8.71 5.03 19.58
N ILE A 46 -8.11 4.74 18.41
CA ILE A 46 -8.81 4.29 17.22
C ILE A 46 -8.29 2.93 16.76
N ASN A 47 -9.16 2.08 16.20
CA ASN A 47 -8.75 0.82 15.61
C ASN A 47 -8.39 1.03 14.14
N LEU A 48 -7.21 0.55 13.75
CA LEU A 48 -6.66 0.66 12.40
C LEU A 48 -6.35 -0.73 11.87
N LYS A 49 -6.93 -1.10 10.73
CA LYS A 49 -6.83 -2.42 10.08
C LYS A 49 -6.41 -2.31 8.64
N SER A 50 -5.95 -3.42 8.07
CA SER A 50 -5.78 -3.60 6.64
C SER A 50 -6.31 -4.95 6.18
N ASP A 51 -6.43 -5.16 4.86
CA ASP A 51 -6.80 -6.48 4.31
C ASP A 51 -5.77 -7.57 4.67
N ALA A 52 -4.48 -7.21 4.83
CA ALA A 52 -3.41 -8.12 5.24
C ALA A 52 -3.32 -8.32 6.76
N ASP A 53 -3.98 -7.48 7.54
CA ASP A 53 -4.08 -7.56 9.01
C ASP A 53 -5.48 -7.17 9.49
N PRO A 54 -6.44 -8.11 9.48
CA PRO A 54 -7.81 -7.85 9.92
C PRO A 54 -7.95 -7.59 11.43
N LEU A 55 -6.98 -7.99 12.24
CA LEU A 55 -6.95 -7.68 13.67
C LEU A 55 -6.49 -6.24 13.89
N GLY A 56 -5.52 -5.80 13.09
CA GLY A 56 -5.02 -4.44 13.09
C GLY A 56 -4.26 -4.03 14.34
N ILE A 57 -4.16 -2.73 14.52
CA ILE A 57 -3.53 -2.09 15.68
C ILE A 57 -4.45 -1.06 16.31
N THR A 58 -4.21 -0.74 17.56
CA THR A 58 -4.77 0.45 18.20
C THR A 58 -3.79 1.60 18.01
N LEU A 59 -4.26 2.69 17.41
CA LEU A 59 -3.51 3.93 17.26
C LEU A 59 -4.06 4.96 18.25
N ASN A 60 -3.18 5.58 19.01
CA ASN A 60 -3.53 6.69 19.88
C ASN A 60 -3.32 8.00 19.14
N LEU A 61 -4.39 8.79 19.08
CA LEU A 61 -4.39 10.14 18.53
C LEU A 61 -4.35 11.14 19.68
N THR A 62 -3.67 12.26 19.49
CA THR A 62 -3.61 13.35 20.48
C THR A 62 -4.43 14.53 19.98
N GLU A 63 -5.19 15.14 20.87
CA GLU A 63 -5.97 16.32 20.56
C GLU A 63 -5.07 17.54 20.33
N THR A 64 -5.46 18.38 19.40
CA THR A 64 -4.79 19.67 19.12
C THR A 64 -5.56 20.80 19.82
N GLY A 65 -5.22 21.07 21.05
CA GLY A 65 -5.96 22.02 21.91
C GLY A 65 -7.37 21.48 22.22
N ASP A 66 -8.26 22.34 22.73
CA ASP A 66 -9.66 21.99 23.01
C ASP A 66 -10.53 22.22 21.74
N THR A 67 -10.33 21.42 20.72
CA THR A 67 -10.96 21.62 19.40
C THR A 67 -11.80 20.44 18.92
N GLY A 68 -11.74 19.27 19.59
CA GLY A 68 -12.30 18.02 19.12
C GLY A 68 -11.57 17.46 17.90
N VAL A 69 -10.34 17.92 17.62
CA VAL A 69 -9.50 17.45 16.51
C VAL A 69 -8.33 16.65 17.05
N PHE A 70 -8.32 15.37 16.74
CA PHE A 70 -7.29 14.41 17.17
C PHE A 70 -6.45 13.97 15.99
N SER A 71 -5.15 13.91 16.14
CA SER A 71 -4.25 13.43 15.08
C SER A 71 -3.19 12.48 15.60
N GLY A 72 -2.72 11.61 14.72
CA GLY A 72 -1.65 10.66 14.99
C GLY A 72 -1.14 10.02 13.72
N SER A 73 0.08 9.51 13.77
CA SER A 73 0.73 8.88 12.61
C SER A 73 1.11 7.43 12.91
N PHE A 74 1.17 6.63 11.86
CA PHE A 74 1.62 5.23 11.92
C PHE A 74 2.47 4.92 10.70
N THR A 75 3.24 3.83 10.74
CA THR A 75 4.07 3.40 9.61
C THR A 75 3.42 2.24 8.88
N ILE A 76 3.44 2.27 7.55
CA ILE A 76 2.99 1.18 6.68
C ILE A 76 4.13 0.20 6.45
N ILE A 77 3.94 -1.08 6.78
CA ILE A 77 4.97 -2.12 6.68
C ILE A 77 4.43 -3.39 6.01
N GLN A 78 5.32 -4.26 5.49
CA GLN A 78 4.94 -5.58 4.95
C GLN A 78 5.04 -6.71 5.98
N ASN A 79 5.87 -6.53 7.00
CA ASN A 79 6.05 -7.51 8.07
C ASN A 79 4.88 -7.47 9.06
N ALA A 80 4.92 -8.32 10.10
CA ALA A 80 3.88 -8.35 11.11
C ALA A 80 3.71 -6.99 11.79
N SER A 81 2.46 -6.59 12.04
CA SER A 81 2.12 -5.36 12.74
C SER A 81 2.74 -5.31 14.13
N THR A 82 3.14 -4.11 14.52
CA THR A 82 3.68 -3.79 15.85
C THR A 82 3.06 -2.49 16.33
N PHE A 83 3.39 -2.05 17.55
CA PHE A 83 2.92 -0.76 18.03
C PHE A 83 3.34 0.37 17.06
N GLY A 84 2.35 1.14 16.58
CA GLY A 84 2.58 2.24 15.63
C GLY A 84 2.94 1.82 14.19
N SER A 85 2.87 0.53 13.85
CA SER A 85 3.16 0.05 12.50
C SER A 85 2.14 -0.99 12.06
N LEU A 86 1.48 -0.74 10.92
CA LEU A 86 0.43 -1.59 10.38
C LEU A 86 0.94 -2.41 9.19
N LYS A 87 0.76 -3.73 9.25
CA LYS A 87 1.04 -4.61 8.13
C LYS A 87 0.06 -4.37 7.00
N THR A 88 0.59 -4.24 5.78
CA THR A 88 -0.20 -4.14 4.54
C THR A 88 0.49 -4.88 3.40
N ALA A 89 -0.16 -4.91 2.24
CA ALA A 89 0.40 -5.38 0.98
C ALA A 89 -0.04 -4.45 -0.17
N PRO A 90 0.64 -4.49 -1.33
CA PRO A 90 0.22 -3.74 -2.51
C PRO A 90 -1.26 -4.01 -2.84
N GLY A 91 -2.02 -2.95 -3.11
CA GLY A 91 -3.44 -3.01 -3.42
C GLY A 91 -4.37 -3.17 -2.21
N ASN A 92 -3.85 -3.31 -0.99
CA ASN A 92 -4.69 -3.39 0.22
C ASN A 92 -5.38 -2.06 0.51
N ILE A 93 -6.53 -2.17 1.19
CA ILE A 93 -7.22 -1.05 1.83
C ILE A 93 -6.83 -1.01 3.29
N ILE A 94 -6.57 0.20 3.79
CA ILE A 94 -6.44 0.52 5.21
C ILE A 94 -7.75 1.14 5.66
N THR A 95 -8.28 0.70 6.78
CA THR A 95 -9.52 1.22 7.37
C THR A 95 -9.27 1.61 8.83
N ALA A 96 -9.61 2.84 9.16
CA ALA A 96 -9.68 3.34 10.53
C ALA A 96 -11.13 3.35 10.99
N THR A 97 -11.42 2.89 12.22
CA THR A 97 -12.78 2.84 12.76
C THR A 97 -12.84 3.37 14.18
N LEU A 98 -13.87 4.18 14.43
CA LEU A 98 -14.23 4.71 15.75
C LEU A 98 -15.76 4.58 15.92
N GLY A 99 -16.19 3.65 16.75
CA GLY A 99 -17.63 3.34 16.87
C GLY A 99 -18.22 2.89 15.52
N SER A 100 -19.16 3.65 14.99
CA SER A 100 -19.80 3.43 13.70
C SER A 100 -19.12 4.17 12.54
N ASP A 101 -18.22 5.09 12.83
CA ASP A 101 -17.55 5.92 11.83
C ASP A 101 -16.30 5.22 11.28
N SER A 102 -16.01 5.47 10.00
CA SER A 102 -14.85 4.90 9.36
C SER A 102 -14.25 5.83 8.31
N GLY A 103 -12.95 5.75 8.15
CA GLY A 103 -12.20 6.35 7.05
C GLY A 103 -11.31 5.30 6.41
N SER A 104 -10.99 5.48 5.12
CA SER A 104 -10.14 4.51 4.40
C SER A 104 -9.15 5.18 3.45
N ALA A 105 -8.05 4.48 3.21
CA ALA A 105 -7.05 4.78 2.21
C ALA A 105 -6.55 3.47 1.58
N SER A 106 -5.86 3.53 0.45
CA SER A 106 -5.35 2.34 -0.24
C SER A 106 -3.83 2.36 -0.35
N ILE A 107 -3.25 1.18 -0.52
CA ILE A 107 -1.85 1.01 -0.88
C ILE A 107 -1.75 0.90 -2.40
N PHE A 108 -0.78 1.58 -3.02
CA PHE A 108 -0.55 1.46 -4.46
C PHE A 108 -0.46 -0.01 -4.87
N PRO A 109 -1.27 -0.45 -5.87
CA PRO A 109 -1.22 -1.82 -6.34
C PRO A 109 0.07 -2.11 -7.13
N ALA A 110 0.45 -3.38 -7.20
CA ALA A 110 1.44 -3.88 -8.13
C ALA A 110 0.75 -4.67 -9.26
N SER A 111 1.31 -4.62 -10.47
CA SER A 111 0.84 -5.38 -11.62
C SER A 111 2.00 -5.89 -12.45
N LEU A 112 1.78 -7.01 -13.17
CA LEU A 112 2.70 -7.58 -14.13
C LEU A 112 1.96 -7.79 -15.45
N SER A 113 2.59 -7.45 -16.56
CA SER A 113 2.07 -7.67 -17.89
C SER A 113 3.15 -8.18 -18.85
N LEU A 114 2.71 -8.92 -19.84
CA LEU A 114 3.47 -9.30 -21.02
C LEU A 114 2.98 -8.47 -22.21
N ASP A 115 3.85 -8.23 -23.19
CA ASP A 115 3.51 -7.46 -24.40
C ASP A 115 2.53 -8.20 -25.33
N PHE A 116 2.48 -9.55 -25.28
CA PHE A 116 1.54 -10.36 -26.05
C PHE A 116 0.87 -11.42 -25.18
N ALA A 117 -0.30 -11.88 -25.60
CA ALA A 117 -1.04 -12.97 -24.94
C ALA A 117 -0.53 -14.39 -25.33
N GLY A 118 0.25 -14.50 -26.41
CA GLY A 118 0.85 -15.75 -26.88
C GLY A 118 2.12 -15.47 -27.66
N TYR A 119 3.03 -16.43 -27.66
CA TYR A 119 4.34 -16.33 -28.30
C TYR A 119 4.67 -17.61 -29.07
N ASP A 120 5.38 -17.46 -30.18
CA ASP A 120 6.02 -18.58 -30.85
C ASP A 120 7.37 -18.93 -30.20
N LEU A 121 7.81 -20.17 -30.37
CA LEU A 121 9.16 -20.57 -29.94
C LEU A 121 10.22 -19.75 -30.68
N GLY A 122 11.21 -19.27 -29.93
CA GLY A 122 12.25 -18.36 -30.41
C GLY A 122 11.88 -16.90 -30.34
N SER A 123 10.67 -16.56 -29.94
CA SER A 123 10.26 -15.16 -29.69
C SER A 123 10.88 -14.61 -28.40
N ILE A 124 10.89 -13.29 -28.31
CA ILE A 124 11.27 -12.55 -27.10
C ILE A 124 10.01 -12.01 -26.46
N ALA A 125 9.75 -12.40 -25.21
CA ALA A 125 8.71 -11.81 -24.38
C ALA A 125 9.24 -10.58 -23.65
N HIS A 126 8.54 -9.45 -23.76
CA HIS A 126 8.80 -8.27 -22.95
C HIS A 126 7.91 -8.29 -21.72
N ILE A 127 8.52 -8.13 -20.57
CA ILE A 127 7.87 -8.17 -19.27
C ILE A 127 7.90 -6.79 -18.66
N THR A 128 6.76 -6.30 -18.21
CA THR A 128 6.62 -5.04 -17.49
C THR A 128 6.01 -5.29 -16.12
N VAL A 129 6.66 -4.80 -15.06
CA VAL A 129 6.13 -4.72 -13.72
C VAL A 129 5.90 -3.25 -13.39
N THR A 130 4.70 -2.91 -12.97
CA THR A 130 4.39 -1.60 -12.39
C THR A 130 4.17 -1.80 -10.90
N ASP A 131 5.11 -1.32 -10.09
CA ASP A 131 5.05 -1.40 -8.63
C ASP A 131 5.66 -0.14 -8.00
N PRO A 132 4.83 0.86 -7.68
CA PRO A 132 5.30 2.05 -6.99
C PRO A 132 5.93 1.77 -5.61
N ASN A 133 5.60 0.63 -4.97
CA ASN A 133 6.16 0.26 -3.68
C ASN A 133 7.61 -0.25 -3.80
N ALA A 134 7.98 -0.81 -4.95
CA ALA A 134 9.35 -1.25 -5.23
C ALA A 134 10.29 -0.08 -5.56
N ASN A 135 9.73 1.09 -5.92
CA ASN A 135 10.51 2.32 -6.07
C ASN A 135 10.76 2.94 -4.68
N THR A 136 11.83 2.53 -4.04
CA THR A 136 12.22 2.93 -2.68
C THR A 136 13.20 4.11 -2.62
N ASN A 137 13.76 4.51 -3.78
CA ASN A 137 14.73 5.61 -3.88
C ASN A 137 14.57 6.33 -5.22
N SER A 138 13.99 7.53 -5.19
CA SER A 138 13.74 8.38 -6.37
C SER A 138 15.00 8.93 -7.07
N LEU A 139 16.19 8.65 -6.58
CA LEU A 139 17.45 9.13 -7.13
C LEU A 139 18.26 8.08 -7.89
N THR A 140 17.83 6.81 -7.84
CA THR A 140 18.55 5.69 -8.45
C THR A 140 17.60 4.75 -9.17
N VAL A 141 18.03 4.21 -10.30
CA VAL A 141 17.33 3.12 -10.98
C VAL A 141 17.42 1.86 -10.11
N GLN A 142 16.27 1.28 -9.78
CA GLN A 142 16.16 0.07 -8.99
C GLN A 142 15.88 -1.14 -9.86
N SER A 143 15.86 -2.33 -9.26
CA SER A 143 15.52 -3.57 -9.93
C SER A 143 14.60 -4.44 -9.08
N VAL A 144 13.79 -5.24 -9.77
CA VAL A 144 12.96 -6.29 -9.17
C VAL A 144 13.27 -7.63 -9.83
N GLN A 145 13.02 -8.72 -9.12
CA GLN A 145 13.16 -10.06 -9.67
C GLN A 145 11.78 -10.67 -9.92
N VAL A 146 11.60 -11.25 -11.09
CA VAL A 146 10.43 -12.04 -11.45
C VAL A 146 10.86 -13.46 -11.78
N LYS A 147 9.99 -14.43 -11.49
CA LYS A 147 10.18 -15.82 -11.91
C LYS A 147 9.35 -16.06 -13.15
N VAL A 148 9.99 -16.53 -14.23
CA VAL A 148 9.33 -16.94 -15.47
C VAL A 148 9.30 -18.46 -15.52
N THR A 149 8.11 -19.05 -15.70
CA THR A 149 7.89 -20.50 -15.78
C THR A 149 7.05 -20.84 -17.00
N SER A 150 7.11 -22.08 -17.44
CA SER A 150 6.20 -22.66 -18.43
C SER A 150 5.74 -24.05 -17.97
N ASP A 151 4.74 -24.62 -18.65
CA ASP A 151 4.29 -26.00 -18.38
C ASP A 151 5.40 -27.02 -18.63
N ALA A 152 6.30 -26.75 -19.59
CA ALA A 152 7.45 -27.58 -19.90
C ALA A 152 8.63 -27.37 -18.93
N ASP A 153 8.72 -26.19 -18.30
CA ASP A 153 9.71 -25.85 -17.28
C ASP A 153 9.05 -25.21 -16.05
N PRO A 154 8.52 -26.02 -15.13
CA PRO A 154 7.94 -25.52 -13.87
C PRO A 154 8.97 -24.91 -12.90
N THR A 155 10.25 -25.29 -13.07
CA THR A 155 11.35 -24.72 -12.28
C THR A 155 11.59 -23.27 -12.68
N GLY A 156 11.55 -22.98 -13.98
CA GLY A 156 11.68 -21.66 -14.55
C GLY A 156 12.99 -20.96 -14.25
N ILE A 157 13.06 -19.71 -14.66
CA ILE A 157 14.22 -18.86 -14.51
C ILE A 157 13.90 -17.63 -13.66
N GLN A 158 14.93 -17.09 -12.97
CA GLN A 158 14.88 -15.79 -12.33
C GLN A 158 15.35 -14.73 -13.32
N LEU A 159 14.53 -13.72 -13.55
CA LEU A 159 14.82 -12.59 -14.42
C LEU A 159 14.84 -11.30 -13.60
N THR A 160 15.91 -10.51 -13.77
CA THR A 160 16.00 -9.18 -13.18
C THR A 160 15.44 -8.15 -14.15
N LEU A 161 14.45 -7.39 -13.71
CA LEU A 161 13.90 -6.25 -14.44
C LEU A 161 14.47 -4.97 -13.84
N PHE A 162 14.80 -4.00 -14.69
CA PHE A 162 15.32 -2.70 -14.26
C PHE A 162 14.26 -1.62 -14.46
N GLU A 163 14.26 -0.68 -13.54
CA GLU A 163 13.39 0.49 -13.61
C GLU A 163 13.68 1.31 -14.87
N THR A 164 12.64 1.82 -15.49
CA THR A 164 12.74 2.59 -16.74
C THR A 164 13.30 4.01 -16.56
N GLY A 165 13.39 4.46 -15.32
CA GLY A 165 13.97 5.74 -14.88
C GLY A 165 14.09 5.76 -13.36
N VAL A 166 14.66 6.79 -12.79
CA VAL A 166 15.01 6.87 -11.35
C VAL A 166 13.80 6.99 -10.39
N ASP A 167 12.60 7.26 -10.88
CA ASP A 167 11.40 7.46 -10.03
C ASP A 167 10.11 7.07 -10.77
N THR A 168 10.14 5.95 -11.49
CA THR A 168 8.99 5.54 -12.30
C THR A 168 8.14 4.47 -11.63
N GLY A 169 8.72 3.60 -10.82
CA GLY A 169 8.08 2.39 -10.30
C GLY A 169 7.66 1.42 -11.42
N ILE A 170 8.25 1.56 -12.63
CA ILE A 170 7.99 0.72 -13.81
C ILE A 170 9.28 0.00 -14.16
N PHE A 171 9.26 -1.32 -14.08
CA PHE A 171 10.42 -2.19 -14.31
C PHE A 171 10.19 -3.01 -15.57
N THR A 172 11.20 -3.08 -16.44
CA THR A 172 11.11 -3.83 -17.70
C THR A 172 12.25 -4.80 -17.86
N GLY A 173 12.00 -5.87 -18.59
CA GLY A 173 12.99 -6.88 -18.97
C GLY A 173 12.48 -7.76 -20.09
N LYS A 174 13.32 -8.68 -20.55
CA LYS A 174 13.01 -9.59 -21.66
C LYS A 174 13.44 -11.00 -21.31
N SER A 175 12.69 -11.96 -21.85
CA SER A 175 13.04 -13.39 -21.81
C SER A 175 12.91 -13.97 -23.22
N ALA A 176 13.93 -14.69 -23.68
CA ALA A 176 13.81 -15.51 -24.89
C ALA A 176 13.05 -16.80 -24.55
N LEU A 177 12.17 -17.23 -25.45
CA LEU A 177 11.38 -18.45 -25.32
C LEU A 177 12.00 -19.54 -26.20
N GLY A 178 12.72 -20.47 -25.56
CA GLY A 178 13.44 -21.55 -26.26
C GLY A 178 12.92 -22.94 -25.92
N ASN A 179 13.47 -23.95 -26.58
CA ASN A 179 13.16 -25.38 -26.33
C ASN A 179 13.98 -25.99 -25.19
N SER A 180 14.93 -25.25 -24.61
CA SER A 180 15.82 -25.74 -23.53
C SER A 180 16.28 -24.58 -22.64
N ASP A 181 16.62 -24.87 -21.39
CA ASP A 181 17.14 -23.91 -20.40
C ASP A 181 18.45 -23.20 -20.85
N THR A 182 19.09 -23.71 -21.91
CA THR A 182 20.35 -23.17 -22.45
C THR A 182 20.14 -22.10 -23.54
N ASP A 183 18.89 -21.88 -24.01
CA ASP A 183 18.56 -20.90 -25.06
C ASP A 183 18.38 -19.48 -24.50
N LEU A 184 18.77 -19.22 -23.26
CA LEU A 184 18.74 -17.91 -22.63
C LEU A 184 19.85 -17.01 -23.21
N ILE A 185 19.56 -16.31 -24.27
CA ILE A 185 20.43 -15.26 -24.77
C ILE A 185 20.19 -14.01 -23.93
N PHE A 186 21.12 -13.72 -23.02
CA PHE A 186 21.19 -12.41 -22.40
C PHE A 186 21.58 -11.36 -23.45
N MET A 187 20.62 -10.57 -23.90
CA MET A 187 20.95 -9.35 -24.62
C MET A 187 20.94 -8.19 -23.64
N LEU A 188 22.12 -7.63 -23.40
CA LEU A 188 22.36 -6.39 -22.66
C LEU A 188 21.72 -5.20 -23.40
#